data_a0809b6dd29bb85a83c6238a034f508a
#
_entry.id   a0809b6dd29bb85a83c6238a034f508a
#
_cell.length_a   1.000
_cell.length_b   1.000
_cell.length_c   1.000
_cell.angle_alpha   90.00
_cell.angle_beta   90.00
_cell.angle_gamma   90.00
#
_symmetry.space_group_name_H-M   'P 1'
#
loop_
_entity.id
_entity.type
_entity.pdbx_description
1 polymer ?
#
loop_
_entity_poly.entity_id
_entity_poly.type
_entity_poly.pdbx_seq_one_letter_code
_entity_poly.pdbx_strand_id
1 'polypeptide(L)'
;MLIFILCLLLIFLIYAFIPSYISKQKFFNKKHKKEKIIYLTFDDGPSEYTEELLDLLKEYNVKATFFCVANFAKDRPELIKRMQEEGHQVALHSLRHKNFMLQGVIQTKRDLEESLKIMRNLGIDIKYYRAPWGDTNIYLLNALKKHNLQLVYWHVMAEDWEGNTTKDIICKKLLSRTKDGDIICLHDGRGENEAPFRTIQALEIALPTFLEKGYEFKTIDEYEI
;
A
#
# COMPACT_ATOMS: atom_id res chain seq x y z
N MET A 1 31.36 14.97 21.61
CA MET A 1 31.02 14.17 20.42
C MET A 1 30.09 12.99 20.78
N LEU A 2 30.46 12.08 21.69
CA LEU A 2 29.66 10.92 22.07
C LEU A 2 28.26 11.29 22.59
N ILE A 3 28.15 12.22 23.54
CA ILE A 3 26.86 12.68 24.11
C ILE A 3 25.96 13.24 23.00
N PHE A 4 26.48 14.00 22.06
CA PHE A 4 25.73 14.56 20.95
C PHE A 4 25.14 13.45 20.05
N ILE A 5 25.94 12.44 19.72
CA ILE A 5 25.48 11.27 18.94
C ILE A 5 24.39 10.51 19.69
N LEU A 6 24.56 10.29 21.00
CA LEU A 6 23.55 9.64 21.84
C LEU A 6 22.23 10.43 21.87
N CYS A 7 22.29 11.75 21.96
CA CYS A 7 21.10 12.61 21.90
C CYS A 7 20.38 12.49 20.54
N LEU A 8 21.10 12.48 19.41
CA LEU A 8 20.50 12.30 18.09
C LEU A 8 19.85 10.93 17.93
N LEU A 9 20.50 9.88 18.42
CA LEU A 9 19.94 8.53 18.42
C LEU A 9 18.66 8.45 19.27
N LEU A 10 18.65 9.07 20.44
CA LEU A 10 17.47 9.10 21.31
C LEU A 10 16.31 9.87 20.66
N ILE A 11 16.59 11.01 20.01
CA ILE A 11 15.59 11.75 19.25
C ILE A 11 15.01 10.89 18.13
N PHE A 12 15.85 10.21 17.35
CA PHE A 12 15.40 9.31 16.29
C PHE A 12 14.53 8.17 16.81
N LEU A 13 14.93 7.53 17.91
CA LEU A 13 14.18 6.45 18.55
C LEU A 13 12.78 6.93 18.96
N ILE A 14 12.69 8.07 19.65
CA ILE A 14 11.41 8.59 20.15
C ILE A 14 10.54 9.14 19.01
N TYR A 15 11.15 9.80 18.03
CA TYR A 15 10.40 10.46 16.97
C TYR A 15 9.92 9.50 15.88
N ALA A 16 10.72 8.49 15.51
CA ALA A 16 10.45 7.65 14.36
C ALA A 16 10.37 6.16 14.70
N PHE A 17 11.42 5.58 15.27
CA PHE A 17 11.51 4.11 15.42
C PHE A 17 10.41 3.54 16.33
N ILE A 18 10.27 4.07 17.56
CA ILE A 18 9.29 3.58 18.54
C ILE A 18 7.85 3.78 18.03
N PRO A 19 7.44 4.96 17.55
CA PRO A 19 6.10 5.16 17.01
C PRO A 19 5.78 4.22 15.83
N SER A 20 6.73 4.03 14.90
CA SER A 20 6.59 3.12 13.77
C SER A 20 6.40 1.67 14.26
N TYR A 21 7.24 1.21 15.17
CA TYR A 21 7.14 -0.12 15.75
C TYR A 21 5.79 -0.36 16.46
N ILE A 22 5.38 0.58 17.33
CA ILE A 22 4.12 0.47 18.06
C ILE A 22 2.91 0.46 17.11
N SER A 23 2.91 1.27 16.06
CA SER A 23 1.80 1.31 15.10
C SER A 23 1.67 0.00 14.32
N LYS A 24 2.79 -0.61 13.90
CA LYS A 24 2.83 -1.95 13.30
C LYS A 24 2.28 -3.02 14.25
N GLN A 25 2.77 -3.04 15.50
CA GLN A 25 2.30 -4.01 16.50
C GLN A 25 0.80 -3.88 16.80
N LYS A 26 0.29 -2.65 16.90
CA LYS A 26 -1.15 -2.42 17.08
C LYS A 26 -1.98 -2.96 15.93
N PHE A 27 -1.51 -2.82 14.70
CA PHE A 27 -2.19 -3.35 13.52
C PHE A 27 -2.23 -4.89 13.55
N PHE A 28 -1.07 -5.55 13.71
CA PHE A 28 -0.97 -7.01 13.70
C PHE A 28 -1.63 -7.71 14.89
N ASN A 29 -1.80 -7.00 16.02
CA ASN A 29 -2.49 -7.56 17.19
C ASN A 29 -4.03 -7.47 17.08
N LYS A 30 -4.57 -6.78 16.10
CA LYS A 30 -6.02 -6.77 15.87
C LYS A 30 -6.47 -8.12 15.33
N LYS A 31 -7.56 -8.63 15.89
CA LYS A 31 -8.23 -9.82 15.36
C LYS A 31 -9.08 -9.40 14.18
N HIS A 32 -8.91 -10.05 13.05
CA HIS A 32 -9.78 -9.93 11.88
C HIS A 32 -10.57 -11.22 11.68
N LYS A 33 -11.68 -11.12 10.97
CA LYS A 33 -12.51 -12.28 10.66
C LYS A 33 -11.72 -13.24 9.77
N LYS A 34 -11.76 -14.52 10.13
CA LYS A 34 -11.21 -15.60 9.31
C LYS A 34 -12.28 -16.10 8.35
N GLU A 35 -12.57 -15.30 7.34
CA GLU A 35 -13.41 -15.67 6.22
C GLU A 35 -12.53 -15.86 4.99
N LYS A 36 -12.98 -16.62 3.99
CA LYS A 36 -12.25 -16.77 2.72
C LYS A 36 -12.27 -15.49 1.89
N ILE A 37 -11.73 -14.42 2.48
CA ILE A 37 -11.62 -13.10 1.88
C ILE A 37 -10.13 -12.76 1.75
N ILE A 38 -9.76 -12.18 0.63
CA ILE A 38 -8.44 -11.60 0.37
C ILE A 38 -8.64 -10.12 0.08
N TYR A 39 -7.83 -9.28 0.75
CA TYR A 39 -7.75 -7.86 0.46
C TYR A 39 -6.50 -7.61 -0.38
N LEU A 40 -6.69 -7.62 -1.71
CA LEU A 40 -5.60 -7.40 -2.65
C LEU A 40 -5.30 -5.90 -2.72
N THR A 41 -4.04 -5.53 -2.51
CA THR A 41 -3.63 -4.14 -2.53
C THR A 41 -2.38 -3.93 -3.36
N PHE A 42 -2.31 -2.78 -4.04
CA PHE A 42 -1.17 -2.37 -4.86
C PHE A 42 -0.62 -1.04 -4.38
N ASP A 43 0.69 -0.95 -4.26
CA ASP A 43 1.44 0.24 -3.85
C ASP A 43 2.23 0.81 -5.05
N ASP A 44 2.70 2.05 -4.92
CA ASP A 44 3.65 2.72 -5.81
C ASP A 44 3.12 3.18 -7.18
N GLY A 45 1.88 2.87 -7.53
CA GLY A 45 1.24 3.34 -8.76
C GLY A 45 0.61 4.73 -8.67
N PRO A 46 -0.12 5.13 -9.72
CA PRO A 46 -0.25 4.43 -10.99
C PRO A 46 1.01 4.56 -11.87
N SER A 47 1.28 3.52 -12.67
CA SER A 47 2.37 3.46 -13.64
C SER A 47 1.88 3.14 -15.06
N GLU A 48 2.80 2.94 -15.99
CA GLU A 48 2.49 2.44 -17.33
C GLU A 48 1.90 1.01 -17.34
N TYR A 49 2.12 0.23 -16.28
CA TYR A 49 1.59 -1.13 -16.15
C TYR A 49 0.20 -1.19 -15.50
N THR A 50 -0.25 -0.09 -14.90
CA THR A 50 -1.51 -0.08 -14.14
C THR A 50 -2.73 -0.34 -15.05
N GLU A 51 -2.69 0.07 -16.32
CA GLU A 51 -3.76 -0.19 -17.28
C GLU A 51 -3.95 -1.69 -17.53
N GLU A 52 -2.87 -2.41 -17.81
CA GLU A 52 -2.87 -3.87 -18.02
C GLU A 52 -3.31 -4.62 -16.76
N LEU A 53 -2.89 -4.14 -15.57
CA LEU A 53 -3.35 -4.69 -14.30
C LEU A 53 -4.87 -4.54 -14.12
N LEU A 54 -5.43 -3.37 -14.45
CA LEU A 54 -6.87 -3.14 -14.36
C LEU A 54 -7.65 -4.05 -15.34
N ASP A 55 -7.11 -4.29 -16.54
CA ASP A 55 -7.70 -5.23 -17.51
C ASP A 55 -7.77 -6.65 -16.92
N LEU A 56 -6.67 -7.12 -16.31
CA LEU A 56 -6.62 -8.42 -15.66
C LEU A 56 -7.62 -8.53 -14.50
N LEU A 57 -7.66 -7.53 -13.61
CA LEU A 57 -8.60 -7.52 -12.49
C LEU A 57 -10.06 -7.53 -12.95
N LYS A 58 -10.36 -6.85 -14.04
CA LYS A 58 -11.68 -6.82 -14.67
C LYS A 58 -12.05 -8.16 -15.25
N GLU A 59 -11.13 -8.85 -15.94
CA GLU A 59 -11.34 -10.19 -16.50
C GLU A 59 -11.79 -11.19 -15.43
N TYR A 60 -11.12 -11.17 -14.26
CA TYR A 60 -11.45 -12.04 -13.13
C TYR A 60 -12.53 -11.48 -12.19
N ASN A 61 -13.10 -10.31 -12.50
CA ASN A 61 -14.06 -9.60 -11.62
C ASN A 61 -13.54 -9.41 -10.19
N VAL A 62 -12.25 -9.12 -10.04
CA VAL A 62 -11.57 -8.92 -8.76
C VAL A 62 -11.52 -7.43 -8.44
N LYS A 63 -11.86 -7.06 -7.19
CA LYS A 63 -11.71 -5.69 -6.68
C LYS A 63 -10.46 -5.60 -5.80
N ALA A 64 -9.79 -4.45 -5.87
CA ALA A 64 -8.54 -4.21 -5.15
C ALA A 64 -8.49 -2.79 -4.59
N THR A 65 -7.53 -2.53 -3.70
CA THR A 65 -7.23 -1.19 -3.20
C THR A 65 -5.86 -0.74 -3.72
N PHE A 66 -5.82 0.43 -4.35
CA PHE A 66 -4.60 1.04 -4.87
C PHE A 66 -4.12 2.15 -3.94
N PHE A 67 -2.97 1.97 -3.31
CA PHE A 67 -2.28 2.99 -2.53
C PHE A 67 -1.41 3.82 -3.47
N CYS A 68 -1.99 4.87 -4.02
CA CYS A 68 -1.37 5.67 -5.06
C CYS A 68 -0.39 6.70 -4.50
N VAL A 69 0.76 6.86 -5.15
CA VAL A 69 1.66 8.00 -4.96
C VAL A 69 1.02 9.23 -5.59
N ALA A 70 0.75 10.27 -4.80
CA ALA A 70 -0.07 11.40 -5.23
C ALA A 70 0.47 12.11 -6.50
N ASN A 71 1.79 12.24 -6.63
CA ASN A 71 2.37 12.83 -7.85
C ASN A 71 2.10 11.96 -9.08
N PHE A 72 2.15 10.63 -8.97
CA PHE A 72 1.87 9.73 -10.10
C PHE A 72 0.37 9.72 -10.43
N ALA A 73 -0.48 9.79 -9.41
CA ALA A 73 -1.93 9.95 -9.58
C ALA A 73 -2.27 11.26 -10.32
N LYS A 74 -1.59 12.37 -10.00
CA LYS A 74 -1.74 13.66 -10.68
C LYS A 74 -1.39 13.57 -12.17
N ASP A 75 -0.35 12.80 -12.51
CA ASP A 75 0.16 12.68 -13.87
C ASP A 75 -0.65 11.68 -14.72
N ARG A 76 -1.53 10.86 -14.09
CA ARG A 76 -2.38 9.84 -14.75
C ARG A 76 -3.81 9.86 -14.19
N PRO A 77 -4.52 11.01 -14.31
CA PRO A 77 -5.88 11.17 -13.75
C PRO A 77 -6.90 10.19 -14.37
N GLU A 78 -6.70 9.79 -15.60
CA GLU A 78 -7.54 8.82 -16.32
C GLU A 78 -7.52 7.43 -15.67
N LEU A 79 -6.34 6.98 -15.15
CA LEU A 79 -6.23 5.70 -14.44
C LEU A 79 -6.92 5.77 -13.07
N ILE A 80 -6.81 6.89 -12.36
CA ILE A 80 -7.52 7.11 -11.10
C ILE A 80 -9.04 7.06 -11.30
N LYS A 81 -9.53 7.71 -12.38
CA LYS A 81 -10.95 7.66 -12.74
C LYS A 81 -11.38 6.23 -13.08
N ARG A 82 -10.60 5.52 -13.88
CA ARG A 82 -10.85 4.12 -14.26
C ARG A 82 -10.94 3.21 -13.03
N MET A 83 -10.00 3.35 -12.08
CA MET A 83 -10.03 2.59 -10.82
C MET A 83 -11.38 2.76 -10.10
N GLN A 84 -11.88 4.01 -10.00
CA GLN A 84 -13.17 4.28 -9.36
C GLN A 84 -14.35 3.69 -10.14
N GLU A 85 -14.40 3.89 -11.46
CA GLU A 85 -15.46 3.42 -12.33
C GLU A 85 -15.56 1.89 -12.34
N GLU A 86 -14.43 1.20 -12.20
CA GLU A 86 -14.37 -0.27 -12.10
C GLU A 86 -14.57 -0.80 -10.68
N GLY A 87 -14.83 0.09 -9.70
CA GLY A 87 -15.15 -0.27 -8.31
C GLY A 87 -13.94 -0.66 -7.46
N HIS A 88 -12.75 -0.26 -7.87
CA HIS A 88 -11.56 -0.35 -7.03
C HIS A 88 -11.52 0.82 -6.04
N GLN A 89 -10.83 0.61 -4.92
CA GLN A 89 -10.62 1.65 -3.94
C GLN A 89 -9.30 2.38 -4.19
N VAL A 90 -9.35 3.72 -4.23
CA VAL A 90 -8.15 4.56 -4.28
C VAL A 90 -7.80 5.03 -2.89
N ALA A 91 -6.57 4.78 -2.47
CA ALA A 91 -5.98 5.16 -1.19
C ALA A 91 -4.67 5.93 -1.41
N LEU A 92 -4.03 6.41 -0.35
CA LEU A 92 -2.86 7.28 -0.46
C LEU A 92 -1.56 6.61 0.01
N HIS A 93 -0.51 6.73 -0.83
CA HIS A 93 0.85 6.24 -0.56
C HIS A 93 1.90 7.37 -0.54
N SER A 94 1.64 8.48 0.15
CA SER A 94 2.49 9.67 0.19
C SER A 94 2.51 10.52 -1.09
N LEU A 95 3.27 11.62 -1.05
CA LEU A 95 3.44 12.53 -2.19
C LEU A 95 4.42 12.00 -3.24
N ARG A 96 5.58 11.45 -2.78
CA ARG A 96 6.75 11.13 -3.62
C ARG A 96 7.46 9.85 -3.21
N HIS A 97 6.81 9.01 -2.43
CA HIS A 97 7.39 7.78 -1.90
C HIS A 97 8.72 8.03 -1.16
N LYS A 98 8.71 8.86 -0.11
CA LYS A 98 9.87 9.12 0.76
C LYS A 98 9.69 8.45 2.11
N ASN A 99 10.77 7.93 2.69
CA ASN A 99 10.73 7.28 4.01
C ASN A 99 10.48 8.32 5.12
N PHE A 100 9.39 8.15 5.86
CA PHE A 100 8.99 9.08 6.92
C PHE A 100 9.86 9.02 8.17
N MET A 101 10.59 7.93 8.41
CA MET A 101 11.56 7.87 9.52
C MET A 101 12.68 8.90 9.34
N LEU A 102 12.98 9.27 8.08
CA LEU A 102 14.05 10.22 7.73
C LEU A 102 13.51 11.64 7.48
N GLN A 103 12.19 11.86 7.60
CA GLN A 103 11.57 13.17 7.41
C GLN A 103 11.30 13.88 8.74
N GLY A 104 11.70 15.15 8.81
CA GLY A 104 11.29 16.03 9.92
C GLY A 104 9.83 16.47 9.81
N VAL A 105 9.37 17.20 10.82
CA VAL A 105 7.96 17.68 10.93
C VAL A 105 7.49 18.46 9.70
N ILE A 106 8.31 19.41 9.21
CA ILE A 106 7.95 20.28 8.08
C ILE A 106 7.77 19.48 6.80
N GLN A 107 8.70 18.55 6.50
CA GLN A 107 8.64 17.70 5.32
C GLN A 107 7.44 16.75 5.39
N THR A 108 7.20 16.11 6.53
CA THR A 108 6.06 15.21 6.74
C THR A 108 4.72 15.95 6.58
N LYS A 109 4.62 17.16 7.17
CA LYS A 109 3.43 18.01 7.02
C LYS A 109 3.16 18.33 5.55
N ARG A 110 4.17 18.82 4.86
CA ARG A 110 4.07 19.21 3.46
C ARG A 110 3.70 18.03 2.57
N ASP A 111 4.34 16.88 2.76
CA ASP A 111 4.04 15.66 2.01
C ASP A 111 2.55 15.28 2.13
N LEU A 112 2.02 15.21 3.35
CA LEU A 112 0.62 14.84 3.57
C LEU A 112 -0.36 15.89 3.03
N GLU A 113 -0.14 17.18 3.29
CA GLU A 113 -1.06 18.25 2.88
C GLU A 113 -1.11 18.40 1.35
N GLU A 114 0.05 18.33 0.65
CA GLU A 114 0.11 18.38 -0.81
C GLU A 114 -0.52 17.12 -1.42
N SER A 115 -0.27 15.94 -0.85
CA SER A 115 -0.92 14.69 -1.29
C SER A 115 -2.43 14.78 -1.23
N LEU A 116 -2.98 15.17 -0.09
CA LEU A 116 -4.42 15.29 0.11
C LEU A 116 -5.05 16.34 -0.81
N LYS A 117 -4.33 17.44 -1.09
CA LYS A 117 -4.77 18.45 -2.06
C LYS A 117 -4.85 17.87 -3.47
N ILE A 118 -3.84 17.12 -3.90
CA ILE A 118 -3.83 16.47 -5.22
C ILE A 118 -5.01 15.51 -5.33
N MET A 119 -5.19 14.60 -4.35
CA MET A 119 -6.24 13.61 -4.40
C MET A 119 -7.65 14.24 -4.41
N ARG A 120 -7.87 15.31 -3.61
CA ARG A 120 -9.13 16.07 -3.67
C ARG A 120 -9.38 16.72 -5.03
N ASN A 121 -8.33 17.24 -5.69
CA ASN A 121 -8.46 17.82 -7.04
C ASN A 121 -8.82 16.76 -8.11
N LEU A 122 -8.48 15.48 -7.84
CA LEU A 122 -8.89 14.34 -8.65
C LEU A 122 -10.29 13.78 -8.27
N GLY A 123 -10.98 14.42 -7.34
CA GLY A 123 -12.30 13.98 -6.86
C GLY A 123 -12.26 12.82 -5.87
N ILE A 124 -11.10 12.52 -5.27
CA ILE A 124 -10.92 11.43 -4.32
C ILE A 124 -10.93 11.94 -2.90
N ASP A 125 -11.88 11.44 -2.09
CA ASP A 125 -11.86 11.60 -0.65
C ASP A 125 -11.11 10.42 0.00
N ILE A 126 -9.88 10.69 0.43
CA ILE A 126 -8.98 9.68 0.97
C ILE A 126 -9.42 9.29 2.39
N LYS A 127 -9.59 7.99 2.62
CA LYS A 127 -9.86 7.40 3.94
C LYS A 127 -8.67 6.60 4.47
N TYR A 128 -7.90 5.99 3.58
CA TYR A 128 -6.83 5.05 3.91
C TYR A 128 -5.47 5.56 3.45
N TYR A 129 -4.49 5.34 4.28
CA TYR A 129 -3.11 5.72 4.06
C TYR A 129 -2.19 4.54 4.33
N ARG A 130 -1.22 4.32 3.46
CA ARG A 130 -0.11 3.40 3.70
C ARG A 130 1.19 4.17 3.59
N ALA A 131 2.02 4.11 4.64
CA ALA A 131 3.31 4.77 4.60
C ALA A 131 4.31 3.97 3.76
N PRO A 132 5.14 4.61 2.91
CA PRO A 132 6.23 3.95 2.22
C PRO A 132 7.07 3.10 3.16
N TRP A 133 7.38 1.85 2.76
CA TRP A 133 8.03 0.80 3.58
C TRP A 133 7.29 0.44 4.88
N GLY A 134 6.07 0.93 5.07
CA GLY A 134 5.37 0.84 6.35
C GLY A 134 6.01 1.67 7.46
N ASP A 135 6.90 2.61 7.14
CA ASP A 135 7.65 3.40 8.11
C ASP A 135 6.97 4.73 8.39
N THR A 136 6.82 5.04 9.68
CA THR A 136 6.11 6.23 10.15
C THR A 136 6.97 7.03 11.13
N ASN A 137 6.54 8.26 11.41
CA ASN A 137 7.03 9.05 12.53
C ASN A 137 5.86 9.55 13.37
N ILE A 138 6.13 10.07 14.56
CA ILE A 138 5.09 10.52 15.49
C ILE A 138 4.22 11.65 14.90
N TYR A 139 4.81 12.52 14.08
CA TYR A 139 4.06 13.62 13.46
C TYR A 139 3.08 13.06 12.42
N LEU A 140 3.49 12.12 11.57
CA LEU A 140 2.61 11.48 10.58
C LEU A 140 1.43 10.80 11.27
N LEU A 141 1.69 10.00 12.31
CA LEU A 141 0.63 9.30 13.05
C LEU A 141 -0.42 10.27 13.63
N ASN A 142 0.04 11.39 14.20
CA ASN A 142 -0.86 12.42 14.72
C ASN A 142 -1.61 13.15 13.60
N ALA A 143 -0.94 13.43 12.47
CA ALA A 143 -1.55 14.09 11.33
C ALA A 143 -2.61 13.20 10.66
N LEU A 144 -2.34 11.91 10.47
CA LEU A 144 -3.32 10.95 9.96
C LEU A 144 -4.58 10.94 10.84
N LYS A 145 -4.42 10.87 12.16
CA LYS A 145 -5.55 10.93 13.09
C LYS A 145 -6.33 12.24 12.98
N LYS A 146 -5.64 13.39 12.84
CA LYS A 146 -6.28 14.71 12.68
C LYS A 146 -7.11 14.79 11.39
N HIS A 147 -6.69 14.13 10.34
CA HIS A 147 -7.38 14.09 9.05
C HIS A 147 -8.35 12.91 8.92
N ASN A 148 -8.60 12.14 10.00
CA ASN A 148 -9.44 10.94 10.00
C ASN A 148 -8.98 9.88 8.99
N LEU A 149 -7.67 9.78 8.76
CA LEU A 149 -7.08 8.79 7.88
C LEU A 149 -6.66 7.55 8.66
N GLN A 150 -7.03 6.39 8.14
CA GLN A 150 -6.66 5.11 8.73
C GLN A 150 -5.35 4.61 8.11
N LEU A 151 -4.38 4.28 8.98
CA LEU A 151 -3.11 3.68 8.55
C LEU A 151 -3.30 2.18 8.34
N VAL A 152 -2.93 1.71 7.15
CA VAL A 152 -3.07 0.30 6.73
C VAL A 152 -1.70 -0.30 6.47
N TYR A 153 -1.44 -1.47 7.07
CA TYR A 153 -0.30 -2.32 6.77
C TYR A 153 -0.76 -3.54 5.95
N TRP A 154 0.05 -4.57 5.87
CA TRP A 154 -0.22 -5.78 5.11
C TRP A 154 0.24 -7.02 5.88
N HIS A 155 -0.33 -8.18 5.57
CA HIS A 155 0.03 -9.46 6.18
C HIS A 155 0.97 -10.27 5.28
N VAL A 156 0.80 -10.15 3.96
CA VAL A 156 1.54 -10.93 2.96
C VAL A 156 2.24 -10.01 1.98
N MET A 157 3.50 -10.32 1.70
CA MET A 157 4.31 -9.76 0.62
C MET A 157 4.90 -10.89 -0.20
N ALA A 158 5.11 -10.64 -1.49
CA ALA A 158 5.75 -11.57 -2.41
C ALA A 158 7.16 -11.12 -2.82
N GLU A 159 7.64 -9.98 -2.29
CA GLU A 159 8.87 -9.30 -2.66
C GLU A 159 8.97 -9.11 -4.19
N ASP A 160 7.84 -8.74 -4.79
CA ASP A 160 7.63 -8.60 -6.23
C ASP A 160 8.46 -7.46 -6.86
N TRP A 161 8.84 -6.46 -6.07
CA TRP A 161 9.70 -5.33 -6.49
C TRP A 161 11.17 -5.72 -6.72
N GLU A 162 11.64 -6.86 -6.17
CA GLU A 162 13.03 -7.29 -6.32
C GLU A 162 13.32 -7.83 -7.71
N GLY A 163 14.44 -7.40 -8.31
CA GLY A 163 14.82 -7.75 -9.67
C GLY A 163 14.99 -9.26 -9.95
N ASN A 164 15.26 -10.05 -8.91
CA ASN A 164 15.45 -11.49 -9.00
C ASN A 164 14.20 -12.31 -8.69
N THR A 165 13.08 -11.67 -8.32
CA THR A 165 11.85 -12.37 -8.01
C THR A 165 11.05 -12.60 -9.29
N THR A 166 11.07 -13.84 -9.81
CA THR A 166 10.33 -14.22 -11.02
C THR A 166 8.84 -14.35 -10.76
N LYS A 167 8.01 -14.32 -11.81
CA LYS A 167 6.56 -14.53 -11.71
C LYS A 167 6.19 -15.81 -10.96
N ASP A 168 6.93 -16.90 -11.19
CA ASP A 168 6.68 -18.20 -10.55
C ASP A 168 6.97 -18.13 -9.04
N ILE A 169 8.02 -17.40 -8.64
CA ILE A 169 8.36 -17.16 -7.24
C ILE A 169 7.28 -16.30 -6.58
N ILE A 170 6.82 -15.21 -7.23
CA ILE A 170 5.74 -14.36 -6.76
C ILE A 170 4.47 -15.20 -6.55
N CYS A 171 4.04 -15.94 -7.58
CA CYS A 171 2.86 -16.80 -7.51
C CYS A 171 2.97 -17.82 -6.37
N LYS A 172 4.10 -18.54 -6.26
CA LYS A 172 4.33 -19.49 -5.17
C LYS A 172 4.24 -18.85 -3.79
N LYS A 173 4.85 -17.67 -3.59
CA LYS A 173 4.79 -16.92 -2.32
C LYS A 173 3.35 -16.53 -1.99
N LEU A 174 2.60 -16.00 -2.96
CA LEU A 174 1.19 -15.63 -2.79
C LEU A 174 0.36 -16.84 -2.35
N LEU A 175 0.41 -17.93 -3.11
CA LEU A 175 -0.40 -19.13 -2.84
C LEU A 175 -0.04 -19.84 -1.54
N SER A 176 1.22 -19.74 -1.08
CA SER A 176 1.70 -20.43 0.13
C SER A 176 1.59 -19.59 1.41
N ARG A 177 1.65 -18.26 1.30
CA ARG A 177 1.67 -17.36 2.47
C ARG A 177 0.28 -16.83 2.83
N THR A 178 -0.61 -16.67 1.83
CA THR A 178 -1.93 -16.05 2.03
C THR A 178 -2.86 -16.94 2.82
N LYS A 179 -3.51 -16.36 3.80
CA LYS A 179 -4.52 -16.97 4.67
C LYS A 179 -5.82 -16.17 4.62
N ASP A 180 -6.86 -16.75 5.20
CA ASP A 180 -8.18 -16.14 5.31
C ASP A 180 -8.13 -14.77 6.01
N GLY A 181 -8.63 -13.74 5.34
CA GLY A 181 -8.67 -12.37 5.85
C GLY A 181 -7.37 -11.56 5.67
N ASP A 182 -6.38 -12.08 4.93
CA ASP A 182 -5.11 -11.38 4.76
C ASP A 182 -5.20 -10.20 3.79
N ILE A 183 -4.44 -9.16 4.12
CA ILE A 183 -4.12 -8.06 3.21
C ILE A 183 -2.82 -8.41 2.50
N ILE A 184 -2.87 -8.52 1.17
CA ILE A 184 -1.71 -8.76 0.31
C ILE A 184 -1.21 -7.41 -0.20
N CYS A 185 0.10 -7.16 -0.09
CA CYS A 185 0.78 -6.02 -0.68
C CYS A 185 1.59 -6.46 -1.89
N LEU A 186 1.26 -5.90 -3.04
CA LEU A 186 1.97 -5.98 -4.30
C LEU A 186 2.23 -4.56 -4.83
N HIS A 187 2.89 -4.44 -5.98
CA HIS A 187 3.26 -3.15 -6.55
C HIS A 187 2.84 -3.07 -8.02
N ASP A 188 2.13 -2.00 -8.38
CA ASP A 188 1.77 -1.65 -9.75
C ASP A 188 2.64 -0.52 -10.32
N GLY A 189 3.63 -0.08 -9.55
CA GLY A 189 4.64 0.89 -9.94
C GLY A 189 5.99 0.56 -9.32
N ARG A 190 7.05 1.17 -9.86
CA ARG A 190 8.42 1.04 -9.37
C ARG A 190 8.95 -0.41 -9.37
N GLY A 191 10.04 -0.65 -8.63
CA GLY A 191 10.72 -1.95 -8.62
C GLY A 191 11.78 -2.10 -9.72
N GLU A 192 12.49 -3.21 -9.70
CA GLU A 192 13.57 -3.51 -10.62
C GLU A 192 13.10 -4.46 -11.74
N ASN A 193 13.73 -4.35 -12.92
CA ASN A 193 13.53 -5.30 -14.03
C ASN A 193 12.03 -5.53 -14.35
N GLU A 194 11.27 -4.46 -14.64
CA GLU A 194 9.84 -4.53 -14.99
C GLU A 194 9.00 -5.28 -13.93
N ALA A 195 9.26 -4.98 -12.65
CA ALA A 195 8.61 -5.65 -11.52
C ALA A 195 7.08 -5.70 -11.64
N PRO A 196 6.36 -4.60 -11.97
CA PRO A 196 4.90 -4.64 -12.09
C PRO A 196 4.42 -5.60 -13.18
N PHE A 197 5.13 -5.74 -14.29
CA PHE A 197 4.79 -6.71 -15.33
C PHE A 197 4.89 -8.15 -14.83
N ARG A 198 5.95 -8.49 -14.08
CA ARG A 198 6.07 -9.82 -13.47
C ARG A 198 4.98 -10.07 -12.42
N THR A 199 4.55 -9.03 -11.72
CA THR A 199 3.42 -9.09 -10.78
C THR A 199 2.12 -9.44 -11.51
N ILE A 200 1.84 -8.79 -12.64
CA ILE A 200 0.67 -9.09 -13.49
C ILE A 200 0.71 -10.55 -13.94
N GLN A 201 1.82 -11.00 -14.51
CA GLN A 201 2.00 -12.40 -14.95
C GLN A 201 1.83 -13.44 -13.81
N ALA A 202 2.22 -13.09 -12.58
CA ALA A 202 2.01 -13.96 -11.43
C ALA A 202 0.53 -13.99 -11.01
N LEU A 203 -0.18 -12.87 -11.14
CA LEU A 203 -1.60 -12.77 -10.84
C LEU A 203 -2.48 -13.50 -11.86
N GLU A 204 -2.09 -13.58 -13.14
CA GLU A 204 -2.76 -14.43 -14.15
C GLU A 204 -2.88 -15.89 -13.69
N ILE A 205 -1.92 -16.36 -12.88
CA ILE A 205 -1.90 -17.74 -12.34
C ILE A 205 -2.55 -17.79 -10.97
N ALA A 206 -2.27 -16.80 -10.11
CA ALA A 206 -2.70 -16.83 -8.72
C ALA A 206 -4.20 -16.51 -8.55
N LEU A 207 -4.77 -15.56 -9.33
CA LEU A 207 -6.17 -15.17 -9.22
C LEU A 207 -7.13 -16.34 -9.47
N PRO A 208 -7.06 -17.07 -10.61
CA PRO A 208 -7.95 -18.21 -10.82
C PRO A 208 -7.78 -19.27 -9.73
N THR A 209 -6.55 -19.53 -9.26
CA THR A 209 -6.30 -20.49 -8.19
C THR A 209 -6.97 -20.08 -6.86
N PHE A 210 -6.98 -18.80 -6.50
CA PHE A 210 -7.68 -18.32 -5.30
C PHE A 210 -9.20 -18.42 -5.46
N LEU A 211 -9.73 -18.05 -6.63
CA LEU A 211 -11.16 -18.12 -6.93
C LEU A 211 -11.66 -19.59 -6.90
N GLU A 212 -10.91 -20.54 -7.47
CA GLU A 212 -11.22 -21.98 -7.40
C GLU A 212 -11.22 -22.51 -5.96
N LYS A 213 -10.37 -21.96 -5.09
CA LYS A 213 -10.38 -22.27 -3.65
C LYS A 213 -11.52 -21.59 -2.89
N GLY A 214 -12.35 -20.81 -3.56
CA GLY A 214 -13.51 -20.11 -3.00
C GLY A 214 -13.17 -18.84 -2.24
N TYR A 215 -12.04 -18.19 -2.55
CA TYR A 215 -11.75 -16.87 -2.00
C TYR A 215 -12.53 -15.77 -2.73
N GLU A 216 -13.01 -14.79 -1.96
CA GLU A 216 -13.55 -13.52 -2.46
C GLU A 216 -12.50 -12.42 -2.30
N PHE A 217 -12.47 -11.48 -3.27
CA PHE A 217 -11.59 -10.33 -3.21
C PHE A 217 -12.38 -9.08 -2.86
N LYS A 218 -11.93 -8.37 -1.83
CA LYS A 218 -12.58 -7.16 -1.32
C LYS A 218 -11.60 -6.00 -1.17
N THR A 219 -12.17 -4.79 -1.14
CA THR A 219 -11.40 -3.57 -0.87
C THR A 219 -11.21 -3.35 0.62
N ILE A 220 -10.26 -2.49 0.99
CA ILE A 220 -9.98 -2.15 2.40
C ILE A 220 -11.17 -1.47 3.09
N ASP A 221 -12.12 -0.89 2.36
CA ASP A 221 -13.38 -0.37 2.96
C ASP A 221 -14.16 -1.46 3.71
N GLU A 222 -14.00 -2.72 3.33
CA GLU A 222 -14.68 -3.86 3.94
C GLU A 222 -13.82 -4.57 5.01
N TYR A 223 -12.57 -4.12 5.20
CA TYR A 223 -11.70 -4.64 6.25
C TYR A 223 -12.00 -3.94 7.58
N GLU A 224 -12.28 -4.71 8.61
CA GLU A 224 -12.50 -4.18 9.96
C GLU A 224 -11.15 -3.79 10.59
N ILE A 225 -10.77 -2.49 10.49
CA ILE A 225 -9.53 -1.92 11.05
C ILE A 225 -9.75 -1.43 12.49
#